data_17e7c738c45c7e91182ab1f8d7870aef
#
_entry.id   17e7c738c45c7e91182ab1f8d7870aef
#
_cell.length_a   1.000
_cell.length_b   1.000
_cell.length_c   1.000
_cell.angle_alpha   90.00
_cell.angle_beta   90.00
_cell.angle_gamma   90.00
#
_symmetry.space_group_name_H-M   'P 1'
#
loop_
_entity.id
_entity.type
_entity.pdbx_description
1 polymer ?
#
loop_
_entity_poly.entity_id
_entity_poly.type
_entity_poly.pdbx_seq_one_letter_code
_entity_poly.pdbx_strand_id
1 'polypeptide(L)'
;MKIGFDVISDLNLKPNELLSWEGKATSLYCIIAGNISNDLRTIHQILLHLSHFYQGVFYTAGTLEYEGTSDISTRTNELLNVCKSIRNVAYLHNHVVIIDGIAIVGSNGWFNDQDAYPLLTLDAIENERYQDVSYLSNAIEKLQLHLDVRKIIIVSHSAPSHELLFGEEPDLIYSIPPLKLSLIKDLESKVTHWIYGHYDKTVDIVIDGINYINNSYYKRNPYWAKRIEI
;
A
#
# COMPACT_ATOMS: atom_id res chain seq x y z
N MET A 1 20.26 -5.12 -13.43
CA MET A 1 19.00 -5.30 -14.21
C MET A 1 17.94 -4.48 -13.49
N LYS A 2 17.14 -3.70 -14.21
CA LYS A 2 16.00 -2.99 -13.61
C LYS A 2 14.83 -3.94 -13.43
N ILE A 3 14.16 -3.86 -12.29
CA ILE A 3 12.99 -4.69 -11.96
C ILE A 3 11.76 -3.80 -12.07
N GLY A 4 10.78 -4.25 -12.84
CA GLY A 4 9.52 -3.53 -13.06
C GLY A 4 8.44 -3.95 -12.08
N PHE A 5 7.68 -2.98 -11.61
CA PHE A 5 6.45 -3.17 -10.82
C PHE A 5 5.31 -2.39 -11.47
N ASP A 6 4.15 -3.02 -11.53
CA ASP A 6 2.89 -2.36 -11.87
C ASP A 6 2.21 -1.91 -10.56
N VAL A 7 1.84 -0.64 -10.48
CA VAL A 7 1.20 -0.03 -9.31
C VAL A 7 -0.27 0.22 -9.60
N ILE A 8 -1.13 -0.23 -8.69
CA ILE A 8 -2.58 0.02 -8.72
C ILE A 8 -3.08 0.34 -7.32
N SER A 9 -4.17 1.10 -7.21
CA SER A 9 -4.88 1.36 -5.95
C SER A 9 -6.35 1.67 -6.18
N ASP A 10 -7.14 1.64 -5.12
CA ASP A 10 -8.51 2.13 -5.07
C ASP A 10 -9.42 1.57 -6.17
N LEU A 11 -9.41 0.24 -6.32
CA LEU A 11 -10.29 -0.45 -7.27
C LEU A 11 -11.77 -0.23 -6.92
N ASN A 12 -12.09 -0.12 -5.63
CA ASN A 12 -13.42 0.19 -5.08
C ASN A 12 -14.54 -0.66 -5.70
N LEU A 13 -14.26 -1.96 -5.85
CA LEU A 13 -15.17 -2.91 -6.47
C LEU A 13 -16.31 -3.29 -5.53
N LYS A 14 -17.52 -3.37 -6.09
CA LYS A 14 -18.69 -3.90 -5.37
C LYS A 14 -18.57 -5.41 -5.17
N PRO A 15 -19.32 -5.99 -4.20
CA PRO A 15 -19.36 -7.44 -4.04
C PRO A 15 -19.67 -8.16 -5.36
N ASN A 16 -18.86 -9.17 -5.70
CA ASN A 16 -18.88 -9.96 -6.93
C ASN A 16 -18.61 -9.17 -8.23
N GLU A 17 -18.13 -7.95 -8.15
CA GLU A 17 -17.68 -7.23 -9.34
C GLU A 17 -16.35 -7.81 -9.84
N LEU A 18 -16.24 -7.95 -11.17
CA LEU A 18 -15.07 -8.53 -11.82
C LEU A 18 -14.16 -7.44 -12.38
N LEU A 19 -12.86 -7.66 -12.27
CA LEU A 19 -11.82 -6.83 -12.88
C LEU A 19 -11.34 -7.48 -14.18
N SER A 20 -11.42 -6.77 -15.30
CA SER A 20 -10.76 -7.19 -16.53
C SER A 20 -9.31 -6.73 -16.54
N TRP A 21 -8.36 -7.67 -16.50
CA TRP A 21 -6.92 -7.37 -16.44
C TRP A 21 -6.11 -7.95 -17.60
N GLU A 22 -6.73 -8.68 -18.49
CA GLU A 22 -6.08 -9.26 -19.66
C GLU A 22 -5.40 -8.19 -20.52
N GLY A 23 -4.13 -8.41 -20.87
CA GLY A 23 -3.31 -7.48 -21.64
C GLY A 23 -2.86 -6.21 -20.93
N LYS A 24 -3.15 -6.07 -19.64
CA LYS A 24 -2.81 -4.85 -18.87
C LYS A 24 -1.55 -4.98 -18.01
N ALA A 25 -1.09 -6.18 -17.73
CA ALA A 25 0.16 -6.41 -17.00
C ALA A 25 1.35 -5.99 -17.87
N THR A 26 2.21 -5.13 -17.33
CA THR A 26 3.40 -4.58 -18.04
C THR A 26 4.71 -4.91 -17.34
N SER A 27 4.63 -5.53 -16.16
CA SER A 27 5.77 -5.86 -15.30
C SER A 27 5.64 -7.27 -14.75
N LEU A 28 6.70 -7.78 -14.10
CA LEU A 28 6.67 -9.10 -13.45
C LEU A 28 5.95 -9.08 -12.10
N TYR A 29 5.89 -7.93 -11.45
CA TYR A 29 5.35 -7.76 -10.11
C TYR A 29 4.26 -6.69 -10.09
N CYS A 30 3.32 -6.85 -9.15
CA CYS A 30 2.25 -5.87 -8.92
C CYS A 30 2.24 -5.42 -7.45
N ILE A 31 2.06 -4.12 -7.22
CA ILE A 31 1.83 -3.52 -5.90
C ILE A 31 0.43 -2.94 -5.88
N ILE A 32 -0.35 -3.33 -4.87
CA ILE A 32 -1.73 -2.88 -4.68
C ILE A 32 -1.81 -2.09 -3.37
N ALA A 33 -2.06 -0.79 -3.48
CA ALA A 33 -2.11 0.12 -2.33
C ALA A 33 -3.54 0.33 -1.79
N GLY A 34 -4.24 -0.77 -1.50
CA GLY A 34 -5.51 -0.80 -0.78
C GLY A 34 -6.77 -0.51 -1.59
N ASN A 35 -7.91 -0.60 -0.90
CA ASN A 35 -9.25 -0.35 -1.39
C ASN A 35 -9.64 -1.23 -2.60
N ILE A 36 -9.50 -2.56 -2.47
CA ILE A 36 -10.04 -3.49 -3.46
C ILE A 36 -11.55 -3.58 -3.31
N SER A 37 -12.05 -3.98 -2.13
CA SER A 37 -13.47 -4.18 -1.82
C SER A 37 -13.68 -4.33 -0.30
N ASN A 38 -14.91 -4.12 0.19
CA ASN A 38 -15.28 -4.49 1.56
C ASN A 38 -15.70 -5.98 1.70
N ASP A 39 -15.83 -6.70 0.59
CA ASP A 39 -16.20 -8.12 0.55
C ASP A 39 -14.96 -9.02 0.36
N LEU A 40 -14.67 -9.88 1.36
CA LEU A 40 -13.52 -10.79 1.35
C LEU A 40 -13.49 -11.75 0.16
N ARG A 41 -14.67 -12.17 -0.31
CA ARG A 41 -14.78 -13.05 -1.48
C ARG A 41 -14.32 -12.32 -2.74
N THR A 42 -14.74 -11.08 -2.92
CA THR A 42 -14.34 -10.22 -4.02
C THR A 42 -12.83 -9.95 -3.96
N ILE A 43 -12.29 -9.60 -2.77
CA ILE A 43 -10.85 -9.43 -2.58
C ILE A 43 -10.10 -10.70 -3.00
N HIS A 44 -10.52 -11.87 -2.54
CA HIS A 44 -9.90 -13.14 -2.93
C HIS A 44 -9.93 -13.36 -4.45
N GLN A 45 -11.09 -13.15 -5.08
CA GLN A 45 -11.24 -13.32 -6.53
C GLN A 45 -10.33 -12.39 -7.33
N ILE A 46 -10.22 -11.13 -6.91
CA ILE A 46 -9.36 -10.15 -7.58
C ILE A 46 -7.88 -10.48 -7.39
N LEU A 47 -7.44 -10.78 -6.15
CA LEU A 47 -6.06 -11.18 -5.89
C LEU A 47 -5.67 -12.46 -6.63
N LEU A 48 -6.57 -13.46 -6.66
CA LEU A 48 -6.37 -14.69 -7.43
C LEU A 48 -6.31 -14.39 -8.93
N HIS A 49 -7.19 -13.54 -9.45
CA HIS A 49 -7.16 -13.15 -10.87
C HIS A 49 -5.85 -12.46 -11.23
N LEU A 50 -5.43 -11.46 -10.47
CA LEU A 50 -4.16 -10.74 -10.70
C LEU A 50 -2.95 -11.67 -10.56
N SER A 51 -2.99 -12.64 -9.66
CA SER A 51 -1.90 -13.60 -9.45
C SER A 51 -1.54 -14.42 -10.69
N HIS A 52 -2.44 -14.56 -11.66
CA HIS A 52 -2.17 -15.25 -12.93
C HIS A 52 -1.33 -14.42 -13.91
N PHE A 53 -1.28 -13.09 -13.73
CA PHE A 53 -0.54 -12.20 -14.63
C PHE A 53 0.83 -11.78 -14.08
N TYR A 54 1.08 -12.00 -12.78
CA TYR A 54 2.27 -11.54 -12.09
C TYR A 54 3.01 -12.68 -11.39
N GLN A 55 4.33 -12.60 -11.31
CA GLN A 55 5.14 -13.53 -10.51
C GLN A 55 4.97 -13.29 -9.00
N GLY A 56 4.63 -12.05 -8.61
CA GLY A 56 4.33 -11.67 -7.24
C GLY A 56 3.37 -10.48 -7.18
N VAL A 57 2.42 -10.56 -6.27
CA VAL A 57 1.45 -9.49 -5.96
C VAL A 57 1.64 -9.09 -4.49
N PHE A 58 1.90 -7.82 -4.25
CA PHE A 58 2.15 -7.22 -2.93
C PHE A 58 0.99 -6.30 -2.61
N TYR A 59 0.21 -6.67 -1.62
CA TYR A 59 -1.05 -6.01 -1.29
C TYR A 59 -1.04 -5.47 0.13
N THR A 60 -1.43 -4.21 0.30
CA THR A 60 -1.84 -3.64 1.59
C THR A 60 -3.33 -3.36 1.59
N ALA A 61 -3.99 -3.43 2.74
CA ALA A 61 -5.40 -3.07 2.85
C ALA A 61 -5.57 -1.55 3.01
N GLY A 62 -6.74 -1.05 2.64
CA GLY A 62 -7.16 0.33 2.86
C GLY A 62 -8.39 0.43 3.75
N THR A 63 -9.06 1.56 3.73
CA THR A 63 -10.25 1.84 4.54
C THR A 63 -11.42 0.93 4.18
N LEU A 64 -11.61 0.68 2.88
CA LEU A 64 -12.73 -0.11 2.37
C LEU A 64 -12.70 -1.55 2.89
N GLU A 65 -11.51 -2.15 3.01
CA GLU A 65 -11.35 -3.50 3.56
C GLU A 65 -11.83 -3.63 5.00
N TYR A 66 -11.81 -2.53 5.76
CA TYR A 66 -12.25 -2.47 7.15
C TYR A 66 -13.65 -1.87 7.32
N GLU A 67 -14.30 -1.47 6.23
CA GLU A 67 -15.68 -1.00 6.26
C GLU A 67 -16.60 -2.09 6.84
N GLY A 68 -17.45 -1.72 7.79
CA GLY A 68 -18.41 -2.62 8.42
C GLY A 68 -17.83 -3.59 9.45
N THR A 69 -16.53 -3.52 9.77
CA THR A 69 -15.95 -4.30 10.86
C THR A 69 -15.93 -3.52 12.18
N SER A 70 -16.18 -4.22 13.28
CA SER A 70 -15.97 -3.74 14.66
C SER A 70 -14.73 -4.35 15.33
N ASP A 71 -14.04 -5.28 14.64
CA ASP A 71 -12.86 -5.98 15.16
C ASP A 71 -11.75 -6.01 14.10
N ILE A 72 -10.77 -5.13 14.29
CA ILE A 72 -9.61 -4.98 13.41
C ILE A 72 -8.80 -6.28 13.34
N SER A 73 -8.55 -6.92 14.48
CA SER A 73 -7.72 -8.12 14.57
C SER A 73 -8.33 -9.29 13.77
N THR A 74 -9.63 -9.51 13.91
CA THR A 74 -10.35 -10.53 13.15
C THR A 74 -10.28 -10.22 11.65
N ARG A 75 -10.57 -8.99 11.24
CA ARG A 75 -10.53 -8.61 9.82
C ARG A 75 -9.12 -8.73 9.24
N THR A 76 -8.11 -8.30 9.95
CA THR A 76 -6.70 -8.45 9.54
C THR A 76 -6.31 -9.92 9.33
N ASN A 77 -6.74 -10.81 10.24
CA ASN A 77 -6.51 -12.25 10.10
C ASN A 77 -7.25 -12.86 8.90
N GLU A 78 -8.48 -12.42 8.62
CA GLU A 78 -9.24 -12.84 7.44
C GLU A 78 -8.49 -12.44 6.14
N LEU A 79 -8.02 -11.19 6.04
CA LEU A 79 -7.24 -10.69 4.90
C LEU A 79 -5.92 -11.46 4.74
N LEU A 80 -5.24 -11.73 5.85
CA LEU A 80 -4.02 -12.55 5.85
C LEU A 80 -4.28 -13.97 5.33
N ASN A 81 -5.39 -14.59 5.74
CA ASN A 81 -5.77 -15.92 5.28
C ASN A 81 -6.14 -15.92 3.79
N VAL A 82 -6.84 -14.89 3.30
CA VAL A 82 -7.08 -14.69 1.87
C VAL A 82 -5.76 -14.66 1.10
N CYS A 83 -4.81 -13.83 1.51
CA CYS A 83 -3.52 -13.74 0.83
C CYS A 83 -2.71 -15.05 0.90
N LYS A 84 -2.65 -15.71 2.06
CA LYS A 84 -1.96 -17.00 2.24
C LYS A 84 -2.54 -18.14 1.39
N SER A 85 -3.81 -18.05 1.01
CA SER A 85 -4.44 -19.06 0.14
C SER A 85 -3.97 -18.99 -1.32
N ILE A 86 -3.26 -17.90 -1.70
CA ILE A 86 -2.77 -17.67 -3.07
C ILE A 86 -1.24 -17.62 -3.04
N ARG A 87 -0.60 -18.55 -3.77
CA ARG A 87 0.84 -18.84 -3.65
C ARG A 87 1.78 -17.64 -3.79
N ASN A 88 1.47 -16.71 -4.71
CA ASN A 88 2.33 -15.58 -5.07
C ASN A 88 1.74 -14.23 -4.66
N VAL A 89 0.89 -14.22 -3.64
CA VAL A 89 0.34 -13.01 -3.03
C VAL A 89 0.91 -12.84 -1.63
N ALA A 90 1.44 -11.66 -1.33
CA ALA A 90 1.91 -11.29 0.00
C ALA A 90 1.10 -10.12 0.55
N TYR A 91 0.57 -10.27 1.77
CA TYR A 91 -0.09 -9.20 2.50
C TYR A 91 0.97 -8.37 3.23
N LEU A 92 1.01 -7.07 2.92
CA LEU A 92 2.00 -6.13 3.45
C LEU A 92 1.53 -5.44 4.76
N HIS A 93 0.72 -6.11 5.57
CA HIS A 93 0.37 -5.59 6.89
C HIS A 93 1.55 -5.75 7.86
N ASN A 94 2.26 -4.64 8.11
CA ASN A 94 3.47 -4.62 8.93
C ASN A 94 4.45 -5.75 8.53
N HIS A 95 4.73 -5.83 7.23
CA HIS A 95 5.51 -6.90 6.62
C HIS A 95 6.50 -6.40 5.57
N VAL A 96 7.60 -7.15 5.40
CA VAL A 96 8.66 -6.89 4.41
C VAL A 96 8.79 -8.09 3.49
N VAL A 97 8.89 -7.83 2.19
CA VAL A 97 9.32 -8.81 1.19
C VAL A 97 10.58 -8.29 0.51
N ILE A 98 11.57 -9.15 0.31
CA ILE A 98 12.81 -8.78 -0.39
C ILE A 98 12.92 -9.58 -1.68
N ILE A 99 13.10 -8.89 -2.81
CA ILE A 99 13.26 -9.47 -4.13
C ILE A 99 14.49 -8.84 -4.78
N ASP A 100 15.49 -9.64 -5.10
CA ASP A 100 16.70 -9.21 -5.82
C ASP A 100 17.32 -7.91 -5.26
N GLY A 101 17.35 -7.78 -3.93
CA GLY A 101 17.91 -6.63 -3.25
C GLY A 101 17.00 -5.40 -3.20
N ILE A 102 15.73 -5.52 -3.60
CA ILE A 102 14.70 -4.52 -3.39
C ILE A 102 13.82 -4.98 -2.24
N ALA A 103 13.75 -4.20 -1.17
CA ALA A 103 12.84 -4.42 -0.06
C ALA A 103 11.53 -3.67 -0.31
N ILE A 104 10.41 -4.38 -0.21
CA ILE A 104 9.06 -3.83 -0.28
C ILE A 104 8.51 -3.94 1.15
N VAL A 105 8.37 -2.81 1.81
CA VAL A 105 7.86 -2.72 3.19
C VAL A 105 6.52 -2.03 3.18
N GLY A 106 5.53 -2.62 3.85
CA GLY A 106 4.19 -2.02 3.87
C GLY A 106 3.49 -2.10 5.21
N SER A 107 2.55 -1.19 5.37
CA SER A 107 1.54 -1.14 6.42
C SER A 107 0.22 -0.66 5.81
N ASN A 108 -0.89 -0.77 6.56
CA ASN A 108 -2.17 -0.31 6.05
C ASN A 108 -2.25 1.23 5.98
N GLY A 109 -1.49 1.94 6.82
CA GLY A 109 -1.52 3.39 6.85
C GLY A 109 -2.80 3.93 7.50
N TRP A 110 -3.07 3.49 8.72
CA TRP A 110 -4.20 3.96 9.52
C TRP A 110 -4.14 5.46 9.78
N PHE A 111 -5.30 6.11 9.77
CA PHE A 111 -5.45 7.53 10.06
C PHE A 111 -6.67 7.76 10.94
N ASN A 112 -6.65 8.87 11.67
CA ASN A 112 -7.66 9.16 12.68
C ASN A 112 -8.88 9.85 12.06
N ASP A 113 -9.78 9.07 11.45
CA ASP A 113 -11.03 9.52 10.87
C ASP A 113 -12.16 8.52 11.22
N GLN A 114 -13.10 8.97 12.05
CA GLN A 114 -14.24 8.16 12.48
C GLN A 114 -15.20 7.86 11.33
N ASP A 115 -15.30 8.74 10.35
CA ASP A 115 -16.21 8.53 9.21
C ASP A 115 -15.70 7.45 8.27
N ALA A 116 -14.37 7.29 8.18
CA ALA A 116 -13.75 6.20 7.43
C ALA A 116 -13.91 4.84 8.12
N TYR A 117 -14.06 4.83 9.45
CA TYR A 117 -14.15 3.62 10.27
C TYR A 117 -15.31 3.68 11.26
N PRO A 118 -16.56 3.72 10.80
CA PRO A 118 -17.72 4.09 11.64
C PRO A 118 -18.03 3.13 12.78
N LEU A 119 -17.56 1.89 12.72
CA LEU A 119 -17.78 0.87 13.77
C LEU A 119 -16.56 0.68 14.70
N LEU A 120 -15.45 1.37 14.44
CA LEU A 120 -14.24 1.31 15.27
C LEU A 120 -14.22 2.49 16.24
N THR A 121 -13.56 2.33 17.38
CA THR A 121 -13.29 3.45 18.30
C THR A 121 -12.06 4.22 17.84
N LEU A 122 -12.02 5.52 18.13
CA LEU A 122 -10.85 6.35 17.83
C LEU A 122 -9.58 5.82 18.49
N ASP A 123 -9.68 5.30 19.72
CA ASP A 123 -8.54 4.70 20.42
C ASP A 123 -8.00 3.46 19.68
N ALA A 124 -8.87 2.63 19.13
CA ALA A 124 -8.45 1.46 18.34
C ALA A 124 -7.73 1.89 17.06
N ILE A 125 -8.28 2.87 16.34
CA ILE A 125 -7.69 3.43 15.12
C ILE A 125 -6.31 4.04 15.41
N GLU A 126 -6.21 4.85 16.46
CA GLU A 126 -4.96 5.51 16.87
C GLU A 126 -3.89 4.51 17.30
N ASN A 127 -4.29 3.42 17.99
CA ASN A 127 -3.36 2.36 18.34
C ASN A 127 -2.78 1.66 17.09
N GLU A 128 -3.62 1.34 16.09
CA GLU A 128 -3.14 0.77 14.83
C GLU A 128 -2.24 1.75 14.06
N ARG A 129 -2.61 3.02 14.02
CA ARG A 129 -1.76 4.08 13.43
C ARG A 129 -0.39 4.14 14.09
N TYR A 130 -0.33 4.08 15.41
CA TYR A 130 0.92 4.08 16.16
C TYR A 130 1.77 2.82 15.85
N GLN A 131 1.13 1.66 15.76
CA GLN A 131 1.80 0.41 15.42
C GLN A 131 2.39 0.47 14.00
N ASP A 132 1.64 0.97 13.01
CA ASP A 132 2.10 1.13 11.64
C ASP A 132 3.34 2.05 11.55
N VAL A 133 3.27 3.23 12.17
CA VAL A 133 4.39 4.19 12.20
C VAL A 133 5.62 3.60 12.89
N SER A 134 5.42 2.94 14.03
CA SER A 134 6.51 2.31 14.78
C SER A 134 7.15 1.17 13.96
N TYR A 135 6.32 0.34 13.31
CA TYR A 135 6.81 -0.74 12.48
C TYR A 135 7.61 -0.21 11.30
N LEU A 136 7.05 0.73 10.51
CA LEU A 136 7.72 1.28 9.33
C LEU A 136 9.06 1.94 9.71
N SER A 137 9.09 2.73 10.79
CA SER A 137 10.32 3.37 11.25
C SER A 137 11.41 2.35 11.55
N ASN A 138 11.07 1.33 12.35
CA ASN A 138 12.02 0.27 12.74
C ASN A 138 12.45 -0.60 11.54
N ALA A 139 11.51 -0.93 10.64
CA ALA A 139 11.81 -1.75 9.46
C ALA A 139 12.73 -1.01 8.50
N ILE A 140 12.47 0.26 8.21
CA ILE A 140 13.29 1.07 7.31
C ILE A 140 14.70 1.24 7.87
N GLU A 141 14.85 1.52 9.17
CA GLU A 141 16.17 1.62 9.81
C GLU A 141 16.98 0.32 9.65
N LYS A 142 16.37 -0.83 9.92
CA LYS A 142 17.03 -2.14 9.75
C LYS A 142 17.37 -2.42 8.28
N LEU A 143 16.46 -2.12 7.35
CA LEU A 143 16.67 -2.33 5.92
C LEU A 143 17.75 -1.40 5.36
N GLN A 144 17.85 -0.16 5.88
CA GLN A 144 18.90 0.79 5.52
C GLN A 144 20.30 0.22 5.82
N LEU A 145 20.43 -0.54 6.91
CA LEU A 145 21.70 -1.18 7.33
C LEU A 145 21.91 -2.58 6.71
N HIS A 146 20.88 -3.18 6.11
CA HIS A 146 20.97 -4.54 5.56
C HIS A 146 21.82 -4.58 4.28
N LEU A 147 22.87 -5.41 4.26
CA LEU A 147 23.85 -5.42 3.16
C LEU A 147 23.29 -5.86 1.82
N ASP A 148 22.34 -6.81 1.83
CA ASP A 148 21.72 -7.34 0.61
C ASP A 148 20.57 -6.46 0.09
N VAL A 149 20.15 -5.44 0.84
CA VAL A 149 19.13 -4.47 0.41
C VAL A 149 19.81 -3.27 -0.22
N ARG A 150 19.47 -3.01 -1.47
CA ARG A 150 19.99 -1.85 -2.25
C ARG A 150 18.97 -0.73 -2.36
N LYS A 151 17.69 -1.07 -2.41
CA LYS A 151 16.59 -0.12 -2.56
C LYS A 151 15.41 -0.52 -1.70
N ILE A 152 14.64 0.46 -1.26
CA ILE A 152 13.45 0.28 -0.43
C ILE A 152 12.27 0.96 -1.10
N ILE A 153 11.18 0.22 -1.27
CA ILE A 153 9.86 0.71 -1.64
C ILE A 153 8.99 0.65 -0.40
N ILE A 154 8.38 1.78 -0.03
CA ILE A 154 7.37 1.84 1.04
C ILE A 154 6.00 1.77 0.41
N VAL A 155 5.08 1.02 1.01
CA VAL A 155 3.68 0.90 0.58
C VAL A 155 2.76 1.18 1.75
N SER A 156 1.85 2.14 1.58
CA SER A 156 0.76 2.42 2.54
C SER A 156 -0.53 2.69 1.77
N HIS A 157 -1.69 2.60 2.42
CA HIS A 157 -2.90 3.04 1.76
C HIS A 157 -3.07 4.55 1.86
N SER A 158 -2.81 5.15 3.02
CA SER A 158 -2.87 6.61 3.17
C SER A 158 -1.63 7.33 2.66
N ALA A 159 -1.80 8.59 2.26
CA ALA A 159 -0.71 9.46 1.87
C ALA A 159 0.22 9.75 3.06
N PRO A 160 1.55 9.71 2.87
CA PRO A 160 2.52 9.92 3.96
C PRO A 160 2.69 11.39 4.38
N SER A 161 2.18 12.34 3.62
CA SER A 161 2.34 13.78 3.90
C SER A 161 1.18 14.58 3.31
N HIS A 162 0.80 15.69 3.97
CA HIS A 162 -0.17 16.66 3.47
C HIS A 162 0.19 17.28 2.12
N GLU A 163 1.48 17.47 1.87
CA GLU A 163 1.98 18.05 0.62
C GLU A 163 1.54 17.23 -0.60
N LEU A 164 1.27 15.93 -0.41
CA LEU A 164 0.82 15.02 -1.45
C LEU A 164 -0.69 15.09 -1.73
N LEU A 165 -1.45 15.84 -0.92
CA LEU A 165 -2.89 16.00 -1.07
C LEU A 165 -3.28 17.25 -1.89
N PHE A 166 -2.32 18.05 -2.35
CA PHE A 166 -2.48 19.17 -3.29
C PHE A 166 -3.60 20.16 -2.93
N GLY A 167 -3.73 20.54 -1.65
CA GLY A 167 -4.64 21.57 -1.20
C GLY A 167 -6.10 21.13 -1.02
N GLU A 168 -6.36 19.84 -0.96
CA GLU A 168 -7.62 19.34 -0.44
C GLU A 168 -7.68 19.55 1.08
N GLU A 169 -8.89 19.68 1.62
CA GLU A 169 -9.16 20.21 2.95
C GLU A 169 -8.33 19.53 4.06
N PRO A 170 -7.84 20.32 5.05
CA PRO A 170 -6.96 19.81 6.10
C PRO A 170 -7.61 18.76 7.01
N ASP A 171 -8.93 18.58 6.94
CA ASP A 171 -9.66 17.57 7.72
C ASP A 171 -9.51 16.14 7.16
N LEU A 172 -9.01 16.01 5.92
CA LEU A 172 -8.66 14.72 5.31
C LEU A 172 -7.18 14.35 5.53
N ILE A 173 -6.68 14.58 6.73
CA ILE A 173 -5.27 14.36 7.08
C ILE A 173 -4.97 12.88 7.25
N TYR A 174 -4.66 12.24 6.19
CA TYR A 174 -4.22 10.85 6.12
C TYR A 174 -2.69 10.73 6.13
N SER A 175 -2.01 11.48 7.01
CA SER A 175 -0.57 11.47 7.01
C SER A 175 0.01 10.54 8.06
N ILE A 176 0.83 9.61 7.62
CA ILE A 176 1.82 8.99 8.49
C ILE A 176 2.82 10.10 8.85
N PRO A 177 3.08 10.40 10.14
CA PRO A 177 4.07 11.40 10.50
C PRO A 177 5.38 11.13 9.73
N PRO A 178 6.07 12.17 9.24
CA PRO A 178 7.29 11.98 8.47
C PRO A 178 8.24 11.09 9.26
N LEU A 179 8.60 9.96 8.66
CA LEU A 179 9.58 9.07 9.23
C LEU A 179 10.85 9.90 9.42
N LYS A 180 11.34 9.98 10.66
CA LYS A 180 12.61 10.65 10.94
C LYS A 180 13.75 9.83 10.35
N LEU A 181 13.91 9.87 9.02
CA LEU A 181 15.07 9.35 8.32
C LEU A 181 16.37 10.09 8.71
N SER A 182 16.24 11.16 9.52
CA SER A 182 17.32 12.04 9.93
C SER A 182 18.34 11.44 10.92
N LEU A 183 18.15 10.22 11.39
CA LEU A 183 19.09 9.60 12.36
C LEU A 183 20.37 9.05 11.72
N ILE A 184 20.43 8.93 10.38
CA ILE A 184 21.61 8.44 9.68
C ILE A 184 22.10 9.54 8.71
N LYS A 185 22.70 10.57 9.27
CA LYS A 185 23.12 11.80 8.54
C LYS A 185 24.14 11.58 7.42
N ASP A 186 24.83 10.44 7.40
CA ASP A 186 25.96 10.20 6.50
C ASP A 186 25.77 9.04 5.52
N LEU A 187 24.59 8.39 5.53
CA LEU A 187 24.29 7.31 4.59
C LEU A 187 23.28 7.78 3.54
N GLU A 188 23.58 7.52 2.27
CA GLU A 188 22.62 7.71 1.19
C GLU A 188 21.38 6.86 1.44
N SER A 189 20.21 7.49 1.39
CA SER A 189 18.94 6.79 1.64
C SER A 189 18.68 5.73 0.57
N LYS A 190 18.36 4.50 1.00
CA LYS A 190 17.93 3.43 0.11
C LYS A 190 16.43 3.54 -0.25
N VAL A 191 15.67 4.39 0.45
CA VAL A 191 14.26 4.62 0.12
C VAL A 191 14.17 5.40 -1.18
N THR A 192 13.57 4.80 -2.20
CA THR A 192 13.46 5.40 -3.54
C THR A 192 12.02 5.69 -3.94
N HIS A 193 11.06 4.93 -3.41
CA HIS A 193 9.66 5.07 -3.77
C HIS A 193 8.76 4.95 -2.54
N TRP A 194 7.68 5.73 -2.54
CA TRP A 194 6.55 5.57 -1.64
C TRP A 194 5.28 5.46 -2.46
N ILE A 195 4.64 4.30 -2.40
CA ILE A 195 3.41 3.99 -3.13
C ILE A 195 2.26 4.08 -2.15
N TYR A 196 1.21 4.81 -2.53
CA TYR A 196 0.04 5.00 -1.67
C TYR A 196 -1.27 4.99 -2.48
N GLY A 197 -2.40 4.97 -1.81
CA GLY A 197 -3.75 5.04 -2.36
C GLY A 197 -4.57 6.15 -1.72
N HIS A 198 -5.87 5.88 -1.53
CA HIS A 198 -6.84 6.71 -0.82
C HIS A 198 -7.06 8.12 -1.41
N TYR A 199 -6.49 8.43 -2.52
CA TYR A 199 -6.58 9.74 -3.16
C TYR A 199 -6.98 9.62 -4.62
N ASP A 200 -8.05 10.28 -5.02
CA ASP A 200 -8.67 10.10 -6.34
C ASP A 200 -7.82 10.57 -7.53
N LYS A 201 -6.77 11.33 -7.27
CA LYS A 201 -5.88 11.87 -8.32
C LYS A 201 -4.65 10.98 -8.49
N THR A 202 -4.17 10.87 -9.72
CA THR A 202 -2.85 10.25 -9.97
C THR A 202 -1.76 11.20 -9.53
N VAL A 203 -0.81 10.66 -8.77
CA VAL A 203 0.39 11.37 -8.34
C VAL A 203 1.61 10.59 -8.84
N ASP A 204 2.60 11.31 -9.33
CA ASP A 204 3.92 10.80 -9.72
C ASP A 204 4.92 11.96 -9.61
N ILE A 205 5.44 12.19 -8.40
CA ILE A 205 6.32 13.31 -8.10
C ILE A 205 7.51 12.88 -7.24
N VAL A 206 8.62 13.59 -7.39
CA VAL A 206 9.82 13.38 -6.57
C VAL A 206 9.95 14.51 -5.56
N ILE A 207 10.02 14.15 -4.27
CA ILE A 207 10.31 15.08 -3.17
C ILE A 207 11.46 14.47 -2.36
N ASP A 208 12.51 15.25 -2.13
CA ASP A 208 13.70 14.83 -1.37
C ASP A 208 14.31 13.49 -1.81
N GLY A 209 14.30 13.23 -3.13
CA GLY A 209 14.84 12.02 -3.73
C GLY A 209 13.95 10.78 -3.64
N ILE A 210 12.77 10.87 -3.06
CA ILE A 210 11.77 9.81 -3.00
C ILE A 210 10.69 10.08 -4.04
N ASN A 211 10.38 9.08 -4.88
CA ASN A 211 9.27 9.15 -5.82
C ASN A 211 7.97 8.71 -5.15
N TYR A 212 7.02 9.63 -5.03
CA TYR A 212 5.69 9.41 -4.46
C TYR A 212 4.70 9.09 -5.56
N ILE A 213 4.03 7.93 -5.44
CA ILE A 213 3.15 7.42 -6.50
C ILE A 213 1.81 7.02 -5.92
N ASN A 214 0.75 7.60 -6.49
CA ASN A 214 -0.61 7.14 -6.37
C ASN A 214 -1.19 6.88 -7.76
N ASN A 215 -1.78 5.71 -7.98
CA ASN A 215 -2.44 5.34 -9.22
C ASN A 215 -3.82 4.75 -8.94
N SER A 216 -4.74 5.62 -8.50
CA SER A 216 -6.11 5.24 -8.17
C SER A 216 -6.93 4.85 -9.41
N TYR A 217 -7.69 3.77 -9.30
CA TYR A 217 -8.64 3.32 -10.32
C TYR A 217 -9.85 4.26 -10.44
N TYR A 218 -10.17 5.01 -9.39
CA TYR A 218 -11.39 5.78 -9.24
C TYR A 218 -11.87 6.46 -10.53
N LYS A 219 -13.07 6.06 -11.00
CA LYS A 219 -13.76 6.59 -12.19
C LYS A 219 -12.94 6.62 -13.50
N ARG A 220 -11.85 5.88 -13.61
CA ARG A 220 -11.05 5.83 -14.84
C ARG A 220 -11.45 4.66 -15.73
N ASN A 221 -11.76 4.97 -16.96
CA ASN A 221 -11.96 3.98 -18.01
C ASN A 221 -11.42 4.54 -19.34
N PRO A 222 -10.39 3.94 -19.99
CA PRO A 222 -9.67 2.75 -19.54
C PRO A 222 -8.68 3.03 -18.39
N TYR A 223 -8.52 2.07 -17.47
CA TYR A 223 -7.54 2.09 -16.41
C TYR A 223 -6.35 1.21 -16.74
N TRP A 224 -5.17 1.70 -16.47
CA TRP A 224 -3.89 1.01 -16.65
C TRP A 224 -3.07 1.07 -15.37
N ALA A 225 -2.32 0.00 -15.10
CA ALA A 225 -1.31 0.04 -14.05
C ALA A 225 -0.25 1.10 -14.37
N LYS A 226 0.25 1.76 -13.33
CA LYS A 226 1.42 2.62 -13.45
C LYS A 226 2.68 1.76 -13.32
N ARG A 227 3.42 1.61 -14.41
CA ARG A 227 4.72 0.92 -14.37
C ARG A 227 5.79 1.80 -13.75
N ILE A 228 6.55 1.21 -12.82
CA ILE A 228 7.77 1.78 -12.27
C ILE A 228 8.94 0.82 -12.49
N GLU A 229 10.15 1.35 -12.55
CA GLU A 229 11.39 0.56 -12.70
C GLU A 229 12.38 0.94 -11.59
N ILE A 230 12.82 -0.05 -10.84
CA ILE A 230 13.70 0.10 -9.68
C ILE A 230 15.13 -0.36 -10.03
#